data_0653f9c6ba9a337b0b2feb2a026b4f9b
#
_entry.id   0653f9c6ba9a337b0b2feb2a026b4f9b
#
_cell.length_a   1.000
_cell.length_b   1.000
_cell.length_c   1.000
_cell.angle_alpha   90.00
_cell.angle_beta   90.00
_cell.angle_gamma   90.00
#
_symmetry.space_group_name_H-M   'P 1'
#
loop_
_entity.id
_entity.type
_entity.pdbx_description
1 polymer ?
#
loop_
_entity_poly.entity_id
_entity_poly.type
_entity_poly.pdbx_seq_one_letter_code
_entity_poly.pdbx_strand_id
1 'polypeptide(L)'
;MAAITASAVNEFRQATGCGLMDCKKALVENEGDFEKAVVYLREKGLASQAKKATRVAAEGMAYAAVIDGVGVIVEVNCESDFVAGGPLFNEFVSGVAKVIAKEAPADVDALMACPWYTGKGTVDDAKNELFLSVRENMKVRRFERIEGKCVPYVHMKGKVAVLVELETEASAEAVTELGRDVAMQICALNPQYLDESNVPAADVEKEKEIRIATAKQDPKNAKKPDAIIEKIVVGGLGKWFKEICLLQMPFVKDDKVSVEQHVAAVAKELGTPVTVKGYVRFEKGEGIEKRQDDLAAEVAKMVKG
;
A
#
# COMPACT_ATOMS: atom_id res chain seq x y z
N MET A 1 19.89 27.26 38.82
CA MET A 1 19.39 26.68 37.55
C MET A 1 19.52 27.74 36.46
N ALA A 2 20.27 27.48 35.41
CA ALA A 2 20.37 28.41 34.27
C ALA A 2 18.98 28.55 33.65
N ALA A 3 18.53 29.78 33.41
CA ALA A 3 17.23 30.02 32.78
C ALA A 3 17.29 29.54 31.32
N ILE A 4 16.45 28.56 30.96
CA ILE A 4 16.33 28.09 29.59
C ILE A 4 15.75 29.21 28.72
N THR A 5 16.56 29.71 27.79
CA THR A 5 16.18 30.84 26.91
C THR A 5 15.28 30.38 25.76
N ALA A 6 14.45 31.27 25.25
CA ALA A 6 13.64 31.00 24.08
C ALA A 6 14.49 30.61 22.83
N SER A 7 15.70 31.18 22.74
CA SER A 7 16.67 30.84 21.69
C SER A 7 17.13 29.40 21.79
N ALA A 8 17.53 28.92 22.98
CA ALA A 8 17.96 27.54 23.21
C ALA A 8 16.82 26.53 22.91
N VAL A 9 15.57 26.88 23.25
CA VAL A 9 14.40 26.05 22.91
C VAL A 9 14.18 25.98 21.39
N ASN A 10 14.32 27.09 20.66
CA ASN A 10 14.17 27.12 19.22
C ASN A 10 15.30 26.35 18.51
N GLU A 11 16.55 26.50 18.98
CA GLU A 11 17.69 25.75 18.46
C GLU A 11 17.48 24.24 18.64
N PHE A 12 17.10 23.83 19.84
CA PHE A 12 16.80 22.43 20.15
C PHE A 12 15.62 21.88 19.36
N ARG A 13 14.61 22.72 19.10
CA ARG A 13 13.49 22.36 18.21
C ARG A 13 13.94 22.17 16.76
N GLN A 14 14.78 23.05 16.24
CA GLN A 14 15.33 22.91 14.89
C GLN A 14 16.16 21.64 14.74
N ALA A 15 16.94 21.27 15.78
CA ALA A 15 17.77 20.08 15.78
C ALA A 15 16.95 18.77 15.92
N THR A 16 15.80 18.80 16.63
CA THR A 16 15.04 17.59 16.96
C THR A 16 13.73 17.44 16.18
N GLY A 17 13.23 18.51 15.55
CA GLY A 17 11.92 18.52 14.88
C GLY A 17 10.72 18.41 15.82
N CYS A 18 10.94 18.33 17.14
CA CYS A 18 9.89 18.11 18.15
C CYS A 18 9.03 19.35 18.41
N GLY A 19 7.87 19.16 19.05
CA GLY A 19 6.99 20.27 19.44
C GLY A 19 7.67 21.24 20.43
N LEU A 20 7.41 22.55 20.27
CA LEU A 20 8.05 23.60 21.06
C LEU A 20 7.94 23.38 22.59
N MET A 21 6.77 22.98 23.05
CA MET A 21 6.52 22.74 24.48
C MET A 21 7.24 21.52 25.02
N ASP A 22 7.37 20.47 24.20
CA ASP A 22 8.12 19.25 24.53
C ASP A 22 9.61 19.56 24.60
N CYS A 23 10.14 20.33 23.65
CA CYS A 23 11.52 20.79 23.65
C CYS A 23 11.83 21.64 24.90
N LYS A 24 10.95 22.61 25.24
CA LYS A 24 11.10 23.41 26.45
C LYS A 24 11.13 22.53 27.71
N LYS A 25 10.19 21.60 27.80
CA LYS A 25 10.10 20.70 28.96
C LYS A 25 11.33 19.80 29.08
N ALA A 26 11.78 19.22 27.97
CA ALA A 26 12.98 18.38 27.93
C ALA A 26 14.21 19.13 28.41
N LEU A 27 14.43 20.36 27.94
CA LEU A 27 15.54 21.19 28.39
C LEU A 27 15.45 21.58 29.87
N VAL A 28 14.27 21.92 30.37
CA VAL A 28 14.07 22.25 31.77
C VAL A 28 14.37 21.05 32.67
N GLU A 29 13.83 19.88 32.37
CA GLU A 29 14.04 18.64 33.16
C GLU A 29 15.48 18.13 33.11
N ASN A 30 16.27 18.55 32.14
CA ASN A 30 17.67 18.15 31.95
C ASN A 30 18.65 19.34 32.09
N GLU A 31 18.23 20.41 32.78
CA GLU A 31 19.09 21.55 33.14
C GLU A 31 19.80 22.21 31.94
N GLY A 32 19.20 22.13 30.75
CA GLY A 32 19.74 22.66 29.51
C GLY A 32 20.74 21.75 28.77
N ASP A 33 20.98 20.55 29.29
CA ASP A 33 21.81 19.56 28.62
C ASP A 33 21.08 18.98 27.40
N PHE A 34 21.58 19.29 26.20
CA PHE A 34 20.97 18.89 24.95
C PHE A 34 20.97 17.38 24.73
N GLU A 35 22.04 16.68 25.10
CA GLU A 35 22.15 15.23 24.89
C GLU A 35 21.16 14.49 25.82
N LYS A 36 21.09 14.85 27.07
CA LYS A 36 20.11 14.29 28.04
C LYS A 36 18.69 14.65 27.66
N ALA A 37 18.44 15.85 27.14
CA ALA A 37 17.14 16.27 26.67
C ALA A 37 16.68 15.46 25.45
N VAL A 38 17.57 15.07 24.53
CA VAL A 38 17.26 14.15 23.42
C VAL A 38 16.85 12.78 23.95
N VAL A 39 17.61 12.20 24.89
CA VAL A 39 17.26 10.91 25.52
C VAL A 39 15.89 10.98 26.21
N TYR A 40 15.65 12.04 26.98
CA TYR A 40 14.37 12.28 27.64
C TYR A 40 13.20 12.36 26.63
N LEU A 41 13.38 13.06 25.49
CA LEU A 41 12.36 13.12 24.45
C LEU A 41 12.08 11.75 23.83
N ARG A 42 13.12 10.94 23.59
CA ARG A 42 12.97 9.57 23.09
C ARG A 42 12.18 8.70 24.06
N GLU A 43 12.55 8.66 25.31
CA GLU A 43 11.83 7.87 26.34
C GLU A 43 10.35 8.30 26.50
N LYS A 44 10.09 9.61 26.53
CA LYS A 44 8.72 10.14 26.58
C LYS A 44 7.96 9.90 25.30
N GLY A 45 8.65 9.96 24.15
CA GLY A 45 8.09 9.64 22.85
C GLY A 45 7.61 8.20 22.78
N LEU A 46 8.44 7.23 23.18
CA LEU A 46 8.09 5.81 23.25
C LEU A 46 6.87 5.55 24.15
N ALA A 47 6.85 6.15 25.34
CA ALA A 47 5.70 6.02 26.25
C ALA A 47 4.40 6.62 25.66
N SER A 48 4.50 7.73 24.92
CA SER A 48 3.37 8.35 24.23
C SER A 48 2.91 7.53 23.02
N GLN A 49 3.84 6.98 22.25
CA GLN A 49 3.57 6.10 21.12
C GLN A 49 2.83 4.84 21.55
N ALA A 50 3.30 4.18 22.62
CA ALA A 50 2.63 3.00 23.18
C ALA A 50 1.16 3.27 23.55
N LYS A 51 0.86 4.45 24.12
CA LYS A 51 -0.52 4.86 24.42
C LYS A 51 -1.38 5.11 23.18
N LYS A 52 -0.75 5.47 22.05
CA LYS A 52 -1.45 5.75 20.78
C LYS A 52 -1.48 4.55 19.84
N ALA A 53 -0.74 3.49 20.12
CA ALA A 53 -0.62 2.30 19.26
C ALA A 53 -1.97 1.62 18.94
N THR A 54 -2.98 1.81 19.80
CA THR A 54 -4.34 1.29 19.59
C THR A 54 -5.25 2.20 18.75
N ARG A 55 -4.78 3.40 18.40
CA ARG A 55 -5.59 4.31 17.57
C ARG A 55 -5.64 3.80 16.14
N VAL A 56 -6.81 3.96 15.51
CA VAL A 56 -7.02 3.57 14.12
C VAL A 56 -6.14 4.44 13.22
N ALA A 57 -5.29 3.80 12.44
CA ALA A 57 -4.44 4.42 11.42
C ALA A 57 -4.88 3.88 10.05
N ALA A 58 -5.91 4.50 9.46
CA ALA A 58 -6.50 4.09 8.17
C ALA A 58 -6.09 4.98 7.00
N GLU A 59 -5.45 6.12 7.29
CA GLU A 59 -4.79 6.96 6.29
C GLU A 59 -3.35 6.50 6.09
N GLY A 60 -2.56 7.21 5.28
CA GLY A 60 -1.19 6.83 4.96
C GLY A 60 -0.95 6.73 3.46
N MET A 61 -0.06 5.82 3.07
CA MET A 61 0.36 5.67 1.67
C MET A 61 0.64 4.20 1.34
N ALA A 62 0.16 3.76 0.17
CA ALA A 62 0.70 2.63 -0.57
C ALA A 62 1.76 3.17 -1.56
N TYR A 63 2.94 2.60 -1.54
CA TYR A 63 4.09 3.05 -2.34
C TYR A 63 4.71 1.88 -3.08
N ALA A 64 5.07 2.08 -4.34
CA ALA A 64 5.78 1.09 -5.15
C ALA A 64 6.95 1.74 -5.87
N ALA A 65 8.07 1.05 -5.93
CA ALA A 65 9.29 1.50 -6.62
C ALA A 65 10.10 0.31 -7.11
N VAL A 66 10.99 0.56 -8.07
CA VAL A 66 12.12 -0.33 -8.38
C VAL A 66 13.39 0.34 -7.89
N ILE A 67 14.12 -0.35 -7.03
CA ILE A 67 15.31 0.15 -6.37
C ILE A 67 16.42 -0.88 -6.62
N ASP A 68 17.50 -0.46 -7.31
CA ASP A 68 18.61 -1.31 -7.68
C ASP A 68 18.17 -2.62 -8.38
N GLY A 69 17.15 -2.54 -9.25
CA GLY A 69 16.61 -3.68 -9.98
C GLY A 69 15.63 -4.55 -9.19
N VAL A 70 15.34 -4.20 -7.93
CA VAL A 70 14.38 -4.91 -7.07
C VAL A 70 13.06 -4.16 -7.01
N GLY A 71 11.96 -4.84 -7.31
CA GLY A 71 10.60 -4.32 -7.14
C GLY A 71 10.18 -4.36 -5.67
N VAL A 72 9.69 -3.25 -5.17
CA VAL A 72 9.17 -3.12 -3.80
C VAL A 72 7.81 -2.45 -3.84
N ILE A 73 6.87 -2.98 -3.08
CA ILE A 73 5.61 -2.33 -2.75
C ILE A 73 5.39 -2.39 -1.25
N VAL A 74 4.98 -1.28 -0.64
CA VAL A 74 4.79 -1.17 0.81
C VAL A 74 3.59 -0.31 1.14
N GLU A 75 2.86 -0.66 2.20
CA GLU A 75 1.81 0.16 2.79
C GLU A 75 2.24 0.61 4.18
N VAL A 76 2.25 1.94 4.38
CA VAL A 76 2.48 2.58 5.67
C VAL A 76 1.26 3.40 6.03
N ASN A 77 0.69 3.15 7.20
CA ASN A 77 -0.51 3.84 7.67
C ASN A 77 -0.19 4.87 8.76
N CYS A 78 -1.02 5.93 8.82
CA CYS A 78 -1.04 6.95 9.86
C CYS A 78 -2.49 7.35 10.19
N GLU A 79 -2.70 8.26 11.16
CA GLU A 79 -4.05 8.62 11.60
C GLU A 79 -4.72 9.62 10.63
N SER A 80 -3.95 10.57 10.03
CA SER A 80 -4.49 11.63 9.18
C SER A 80 -3.89 11.68 7.78
N ASP A 81 -4.66 12.22 6.84
CA ASP A 81 -4.22 12.51 5.47
C ASP A 81 -3.22 13.68 5.43
N PHE A 82 -3.28 14.58 6.42
CA PHE A 82 -2.32 15.67 6.58
C PHE A 82 -0.89 15.14 6.79
N VAL A 83 -0.72 14.19 7.71
CA VAL A 83 0.58 13.55 7.95
C VAL A 83 0.99 12.71 6.72
N ALA A 84 0.06 11.95 6.13
CA ALA A 84 0.32 11.17 4.92
C ALA A 84 0.83 12.03 3.75
N GLY A 85 0.33 13.26 3.59
CA GLY A 85 0.78 14.22 2.59
C GLY A 85 2.09 14.94 2.93
N GLY A 86 2.59 14.80 4.16
CA GLY A 86 3.76 15.51 4.66
C GLY A 86 5.10 14.96 4.13
N PRO A 87 6.12 15.84 3.97
CA PRO A 87 7.40 15.42 3.42
C PRO A 87 8.13 14.40 4.28
N LEU A 88 8.08 14.53 5.61
CA LEU A 88 8.74 13.61 6.55
C LEU A 88 8.16 12.18 6.46
N PHE A 89 6.84 12.07 6.31
CA PHE A 89 6.19 10.77 6.13
C PHE A 89 6.57 10.15 4.79
N ASN A 90 6.57 10.94 3.71
CA ASN A 90 6.97 10.47 2.37
C ASN A 90 8.43 10.02 2.34
N GLU A 91 9.33 10.73 3.02
CA GLU A 91 10.74 10.36 3.18
C GLU A 91 10.87 9.03 3.94
N PHE A 92 10.12 8.86 5.04
CA PHE A 92 10.10 7.61 5.79
C PHE A 92 9.63 6.44 4.92
N VAL A 93 8.50 6.58 4.19
CA VAL A 93 7.96 5.52 3.32
C VAL A 93 8.98 5.13 2.23
N SER A 94 9.60 6.10 1.58
CA SER A 94 10.63 5.83 0.55
C SER A 94 11.88 5.20 1.16
N GLY A 95 12.26 5.59 2.38
CA GLY A 95 13.36 5.00 3.13
C GLY A 95 13.08 3.54 3.51
N VAL A 96 11.87 3.23 3.97
CA VAL A 96 11.42 1.85 4.23
C VAL A 96 11.54 0.99 2.97
N ALA A 97 11.09 1.51 1.81
CA ALA A 97 11.23 0.78 0.55
C ALA A 97 12.70 0.49 0.18
N LYS A 98 13.63 1.42 0.44
CA LYS A 98 15.08 1.20 0.24
C LYS A 98 15.61 0.11 1.15
N VAL A 99 15.18 0.06 2.41
CA VAL A 99 15.58 -1.00 3.34
C VAL A 99 15.05 -2.34 2.87
N ILE A 100 13.78 -2.43 2.47
CA ILE A 100 13.18 -3.67 1.94
C ILE A 100 13.97 -4.18 0.73
N ALA A 101 14.31 -3.31 -0.22
CA ALA A 101 15.06 -3.69 -1.40
C ALA A 101 16.42 -4.28 -1.05
N LYS A 102 17.15 -3.64 -0.14
CA LYS A 102 18.51 -3.97 0.20
C LYS A 102 18.63 -5.15 1.17
N GLU A 103 17.86 -5.15 2.26
CA GLU A 103 18.04 -6.09 3.38
C GLU A 103 17.17 -7.35 3.23
N ALA A 104 16.20 -7.37 2.29
CA ALA A 104 15.31 -8.51 2.02
C ALA A 104 14.68 -9.13 3.28
N PRO A 105 14.03 -8.35 4.16
CA PRO A 105 13.45 -8.87 5.39
C PRO A 105 12.32 -9.86 5.09
N ALA A 106 12.18 -10.88 5.95
CA ALA A 106 11.17 -11.93 5.77
C ALA A 106 9.75 -11.45 6.07
N ASP A 107 9.60 -10.50 6.98
CA ASP A 107 8.32 -9.95 7.44
C ASP A 107 8.50 -8.54 8.01
N VAL A 108 7.39 -7.95 8.48
CA VAL A 108 7.40 -6.59 9.05
C VAL A 108 8.23 -6.51 10.33
N ASP A 109 8.22 -7.52 11.17
CA ASP A 109 8.97 -7.52 12.43
C ASP A 109 10.47 -7.55 12.15
N ALA A 110 10.92 -8.39 11.22
CA ALA A 110 12.30 -8.41 10.75
C ALA A 110 12.68 -7.07 10.10
N LEU A 111 11.80 -6.48 9.28
CA LEU A 111 12.01 -5.18 8.66
C LEU A 111 12.26 -4.07 9.71
N MET A 112 11.46 -4.05 10.79
CA MET A 112 11.60 -3.03 11.83
C MET A 112 12.95 -3.08 12.55
N ALA A 113 13.59 -4.25 12.60
CA ALA A 113 14.91 -4.45 13.19
C ALA A 113 16.08 -4.17 12.19
N CYS A 114 15.80 -4.04 10.89
CA CYS A 114 16.83 -3.77 9.88
C CYS A 114 17.49 -2.41 10.10
N PRO A 115 18.78 -2.26 9.72
CA PRO A 115 19.47 -0.98 9.71
C PRO A 115 18.74 0.04 8.81
N TRP A 116 18.57 1.25 9.30
CA TRP A 116 18.01 2.33 8.49
C TRP A 116 18.94 2.67 7.31
N TYR A 117 18.38 3.00 6.17
CA TYR A 117 19.14 3.21 4.92
C TYR A 117 20.25 4.27 5.00
N THR A 118 20.17 5.19 5.97
CA THR A 118 21.24 6.18 6.21
C THR A 118 22.37 5.65 7.08
N GLY A 119 22.27 4.42 7.60
CA GLY A 119 23.21 3.81 8.52
C GLY A 119 23.09 4.27 9.98
N LYS A 120 22.03 5.02 10.33
CA LYS A 120 21.79 5.51 11.69
C LYS A 120 20.56 4.84 12.31
N GLY A 121 20.78 3.92 13.24
CA GLY A 121 19.69 3.22 13.93
C GLY A 121 18.98 2.19 13.02
N THR A 122 17.81 1.79 13.43
CA THR A 122 16.93 0.82 12.76
C THR A 122 15.74 1.50 12.09
N VAL A 123 14.93 0.75 11.34
CA VAL A 123 13.63 1.22 10.82
C VAL A 123 12.71 1.64 11.96
N ASP A 124 12.73 0.90 13.09
CA ASP A 124 11.93 1.25 14.26
C ASP A 124 12.40 2.57 14.90
N ASP A 125 13.71 2.79 14.96
CA ASP A 125 14.27 4.08 15.44
C ASP A 125 13.82 5.24 14.54
N ALA A 126 13.88 5.07 13.23
CA ALA A 126 13.42 6.10 12.26
C ALA A 126 11.92 6.38 12.39
N LYS A 127 11.08 5.33 12.59
CA LYS A 127 9.64 5.48 12.88
C LYS A 127 9.41 6.26 14.18
N ASN A 128 10.20 5.96 15.22
CA ASN A 128 10.11 6.61 16.52
C ASN A 128 10.51 8.08 16.42
N GLU A 129 11.56 8.41 15.65
CA GLU A 129 11.95 9.81 15.38
C GLU A 129 10.84 10.56 14.62
N LEU A 130 10.25 9.94 13.61
CA LEU A 130 9.10 10.54 12.91
C LEU A 130 7.92 10.78 13.84
N PHE A 131 7.63 9.82 14.74
CA PHE A 131 6.57 9.98 15.75
C PHE A 131 6.79 11.20 16.65
N LEU A 132 8.02 11.50 17.04
CA LEU A 132 8.32 12.70 17.87
C LEU A 132 7.92 14.00 17.18
N SER A 133 7.97 14.01 15.83
CA SER A 133 7.62 15.18 15.03
C SER A 133 6.13 15.27 14.74
N VAL A 134 5.49 14.16 14.31
CA VAL A 134 4.10 14.18 13.82
C VAL A 134 3.07 13.83 14.92
N ARG A 135 3.46 13.10 15.96
CA ARG A 135 2.61 12.73 17.12
C ARG A 135 1.38 11.90 16.76
N GLU A 136 1.42 11.17 15.66
CA GLU A 136 0.36 10.24 15.26
C GLU A 136 0.83 8.79 15.33
N ASN A 137 -0.12 7.87 15.54
CA ASN A 137 0.14 6.44 15.38
C ASN A 137 0.51 6.14 13.93
N MET A 138 1.61 5.41 13.74
CA MET A 138 2.08 5.00 12.42
C MET A 138 2.47 3.52 12.44
N LYS A 139 2.16 2.83 11.35
CA LYS A 139 2.44 1.41 11.22
C LYS A 139 2.89 1.08 9.79
N VAL A 140 4.03 0.42 9.64
CA VAL A 140 4.33 -0.35 8.43
C VAL A 140 3.42 -1.57 8.48
N ARG A 141 2.49 -1.65 7.53
CA ARG A 141 1.42 -2.66 7.58
C ARG A 141 1.78 -3.93 6.85
N ARG A 142 2.27 -3.79 5.64
CA ARG A 142 2.61 -4.89 4.75
C ARG A 142 3.56 -4.42 3.67
N PHE A 143 4.32 -5.32 3.11
CA PHE A 143 5.16 -5.09 1.94
C PHE A 143 5.31 -6.39 1.15
N GLU A 144 5.73 -6.22 -0.11
CA GLU A 144 6.23 -7.30 -0.95
C GLU A 144 7.52 -6.85 -1.63
N ARG A 145 8.43 -7.80 -1.84
CA ARG A 145 9.71 -7.65 -2.52
C ARG A 145 9.81 -8.67 -3.64
N ILE A 146 10.06 -8.21 -4.85
CA ILE A 146 10.09 -9.04 -6.05
C ILE A 146 11.43 -8.82 -6.76
N GLU A 147 12.17 -9.92 -6.98
CA GLU A 147 13.36 -9.92 -7.83
C GLU A 147 12.94 -10.24 -9.25
N GLY A 148 13.23 -9.34 -10.18
CA GLY A 148 12.82 -9.48 -11.57
C GLY A 148 12.53 -8.16 -12.26
N LYS A 149 12.00 -8.23 -13.48
CA LYS A 149 11.61 -7.02 -14.23
C LYS A 149 10.27 -6.53 -13.73
N CYS A 150 10.31 -5.59 -12.81
CA CYS A 150 9.13 -4.99 -12.20
C CYS A 150 8.85 -3.60 -12.74
N VAL A 151 7.56 -3.26 -12.86
CA VAL A 151 7.10 -1.90 -13.19
C VAL A 151 6.16 -1.42 -12.08
N PRO A 152 6.54 -0.34 -11.38
CA PRO A 152 5.72 0.25 -10.32
C PRO A 152 4.75 1.27 -10.87
N TYR A 153 3.59 1.39 -10.23
CA TYR A 153 2.63 2.46 -10.46
C TYR A 153 2.01 2.92 -9.14
N VAL A 154 2.02 4.23 -8.91
CA VAL A 154 1.41 4.84 -7.72
C VAL A 154 0.33 5.81 -8.18
N HIS A 155 -0.90 5.57 -7.74
CA HIS A 155 -2.07 6.35 -8.10
C HIS A 155 -2.51 7.28 -6.98
N MET A 156 -2.94 8.50 -7.34
CA MET A 156 -3.50 9.50 -6.41
C MET A 156 -2.66 9.67 -5.14
N LYS A 157 -1.36 9.94 -5.31
CA LYS A 157 -0.41 10.20 -4.20
C LYS A 157 -0.39 9.06 -3.16
N GLY A 158 -0.47 7.80 -3.61
CA GLY A 158 -0.40 6.64 -2.72
C GLY A 158 -1.75 6.15 -2.19
N LYS A 159 -2.87 6.54 -2.81
CA LYS A 159 -4.15 5.88 -2.53
C LYS A 159 -4.10 4.41 -2.94
N VAL A 160 -3.57 4.13 -4.13
CA VAL A 160 -3.32 2.77 -4.63
C VAL A 160 -1.90 2.70 -5.16
N ALA A 161 -1.20 1.63 -4.87
CA ALA A 161 0.04 1.25 -5.51
C ALA A 161 -0.10 -0.12 -6.17
N VAL A 162 0.58 -0.29 -7.30
CA VAL A 162 0.65 -1.55 -8.04
C VAL A 162 2.10 -1.82 -8.41
N LEU A 163 2.52 -3.06 -8.28
CA LEU A 163 3.80 -3.56 -8.78
C LEU A 163 3.52 -4.72 -9.73
N VAL A 164 3.89 -4.59 -11.00
CA VAL A 164 3.71 -5.62 -12.02
C VAL A 164 5.04 -6.30 -12.25
N GLU A 165 5.07 -7.64 -12.23
CA GLU A 165 6.21 -8.46 -12.61
C GLU A 165 6.06 -8.93 -14.05
N LEU A 166 7.07 -8.69 -14.88
CA LEU A 166 7.13 -9.12 -16.27
C LEU A 166 8.24 -10.14 -16.48
N GLU A 167 7.97 -11.17 -17.23
CA GLU A 167 8.96 -12.14 -17.70
C GLU A 167 9.28 -11.86 -19.16
N THR A 168 10.52 -11.49 -19.44
CA THR A 168 11.01 -11.14 -20.78
C THR A 168 12.51 -11.00 -20.84
N GLU A 169 13.10 -11.18 -22.02
CA GLU A 169 14.50 -10.84 -22.29
C GLU A 169 14.70 -9.37 -22.72
N ALA A 170 13.62 -8.64 -23.03
CA ALA A 170 13.69 -7.22 -23.35
C ALA A 170 14.28 -6.41 -22.18
N SER A 171 14.85 -5.23 -22.45
CA SER A 171 15.33 -4.34 -21.38
C SER A 171 14.18 -3.81 -20.51
N ALA A 172 14.47 -3.42 -19.28
CA ALA A 172 13.45 -2.85 -18.38
C ALA A 172 12.81 -1.60 -18.98
N GLU A 173 13.59 -0.76 -19.66
CA GLU A 173 13.11 0.46 -20.31
C GLU A 173 12.13 0.14 -21.42
N ALA A 174 12.41 -0.90 -22.22
CA ALA A 174 11.55 -1.28 -23.36
C ALA A 174 10.15 -1.75 -22.93
N VAL A 175 10.01 -2.32 -21.74
CA VAL A 175 8.74 -2.84 -21.22
C VAL A 175 8.08 -1.93 -20.18
N THR A 176 8.68 -0.78 -19.89
CA THR A 176 8.15 0.16 -18.86
C THR A 176 6.76 0.66 -19.21
N GLU A 177 6.50 1.02 -20.48
CA GLU A 177 5.19 1.52 -20.90
C GLU A 177 4.12 0.42 -20.81
N LEU A 178 4.42 -0.79 -21.32
CA LEU A 178 3.53 -1.94 -21.18
C LEU A 178 3.20 -2.25 -19.72
N GLY A 179 4.23 -2.34 -18.88
CA GLY A 179 4.03 -2.62 -17.44
C GLY A 179 3.19 -1.55 -16.77
N ARG A 180 3.34 -0.29 -17.17
CA ARG A 180 2.52 0.82 -16.67
C ARG A 180 1.07 0.73 -17.14
N ASP A 181 0.83 0.31 -18.37
CA ASP A 181 -0.51 0.09 -18.92
C ASP A 181 -1.23 -1.00 -18.14
N VAL A 182 -0.55 -2.13 -17.91
CA VAL A 182 -1.06 -3.24 -17.09
C VAL A 182 -1.30 -2.80 -15.65
N ALA A 183 -0.39 -2.02 -15.06
CA ALA A 183 -0.56 -1.51 -13.69
C ALA A 183 -1.76 -0.55 -13.57
N MET A 184 -2.01 0.30 -14.57
CA MET A 184 -3.19 1.16 -14.61
C MET A 184 -4.48 0.36 -14.72
N GLN A 185 -4.51 -0.70 -15.54
CA GLN A 185 -5.62 -1.66 -15.62
C GLN A 185 -5.93 -2.26 -14.25
N ILE A 186 -4.91 -2.79 -13.57
CA ILE A 186 -5.02 -3.40 -12.23
C ILE A 186 -5.52 -2.37 -11.20
N CYS A 187 -4.99 -1.15 -11.25
CA CYS A 187 -5.41 -0.08 -10.37
C CYS A 187 -6.90 0.26 -10.54
N ALA A 188 -7.38 0.31 -11.78
CA ALA A 188 -8.74 0.73 -12.11
C ALA A 188 -9.78 -0.35 -11.86
N LEU A 189 -9.49 -1.61 -12.23
CA LEU A 189 -10.48 -2.69 -12.23
C LEU A 189 -10.30 -3.72 -11.11
N ASN A 190 -9.19 -3.66 -10.36
CA ASN A 190 -8.90 -4.54 -9.22
C ASN A 190 -9.17 -6.03 -9.52
N PRO A 191 -8.52 -6.63 -10.53
CA PRO A 191 -8.70 -8.03 -10.85
C PRO A 191 -8.36 -8.92 -9.66
N GLN A 192 -9.07 -10.03 -9.52
CA GLN A 192 -8.86 -10.97 -8.42
C GLN A 192 -7.77 -12.00 -8.75
N TYR A 193 -7.62 -12.33 -10.02
CA TYR A 193 -6.70 -13.35 -10.54
C TYR A 193 -5.93 -12.81 -11.74
N LEU A 194 -4.76 -13.40 -12.00
CA LEU A 194 -3.97 -13.07 -13.19
C LEU A 194 -4.68 -13.56 -14.47
N ASP A 195 -5.04 -14.84 -14.48
CA ASP A 195 -5.79 -15.49 -15.55
C ASP A 195 -6.75 -16.56 -15.03
N GLU A 196 -7.51 -17.18 -15.93
CA GLU A 196 -8.50 -18.21 -15.59
C GLU A 196 -7.89 -19.48 -14.99
N SER A 197 -6.61 -19.79 -15.27
CA SER A 197 -5.92 -20.95 -14.67
C SER A 197 -5.57 -20.75 -13.20
N ASN A 198 -5.52 -19.50 -12.75
CA ASN A 198 -5.27 -19.13 -11.35
C ASN A 198 -6.54 -19.14 -10.49
N VAL A 199 -7.73 -19.26 -11.11
CA VAL A 199 -8.99 -19.30 -10.37
C VAL A 199 -9.14 -20.67 -9.70
N PRO A 200 -9.30 -20.73 -8.35
CA PRO A 200 -9.48 -21.99 -7.66
C PRO A 200 -10.70 -22.76 -8.19
N ALA A 201 -10.55 -24.07 -8.39
CA ALA A 201 -11.66 -24.91 -8.90
C ALA A 201 -12.92 -24.82 -8.01
N ALA A 202 -12.75 -24.61 -6.70
CA ALA A 202 -13.85 -24.43 -5.77
C ALA A 202 -14.65 -23.14 -6.05
N ASP A 203 -13.97 -22.06 -6.43
CA ASP A 203 -14.62 -20.78 -6.76
C ASP A 203 -15.36 -20.87 -8.11
N VAL A 204 -14.77 -21.58 -9.09
CA VAL A 204 -15.42 -21.87 -10.36
C VAL A 204 -16.69 -22.70 -10.16
N GLU A 205 -16.64 -23.73 -9.32
CA GLU A 205 -17.80 -24.58 -9.05
C GLU A 205 -18.89 -23.81 -8.29
N LYS A 206 -18.52 -23.03 -7.29
CA LYS A 206 -19.45 -22.17 -6.56
C LYS A 206 -20.15 -21.15 -7.49
N GLU A 207 -19.41 -20.54 -8.40
CA GLU A 207 -19.97 -19.61 -9.38
C GLU A 207 -20.94 -20.31 -10.34
N LYS A 208 -20.59 -21.54 -10.79
CA LYS A 208 -21.50 -22.36 -11.61
C LYS A 208 -22.80 -22.64 -10.88
N GLU A 209 -22.75 -23.07 -9.61
CA GLU A 209 -23.93 -23.33 -8.80
C GLU A 209 -24.85 -22.09 -8.68
N ILE A 210 -24.25 -20.94 -8.39
CA ILE A 210 -24.98 -19.66 -8.30
C ILE A 210 -25.65 -19.33 -9.64
N ARG A 211 -24.92 -19.46 -10.75
CA ARG A 211 -25.45 -19.17 -12.09
C ARG A 211 -26.53 -20.16 -12.53
N ILE A 212 -26.39 -21.45 -12.19
CA ILE A 212 -27.43 -22.46 -12.44
C ILE A 212 -28.69 -22.13 -11.65
N ALA A 213 -28.57 -21.81 -10.36
CA ALA A 213 -29.69 -21.40 -9.53
C ALA A 213 -30.41 -20.18 -10.07
N THR A 214 -29.66 -19.16 -10.49
CA THR A 214 -30.18 -17.94 -11.12
C THR A 214 -30.86 -18.24 -12.46
N ALA A 215 -30.23 -19.06 -13.31
CA ALA A 215 -30.77 -19.42 -14.62
C ALA A 215 -32.08 -20.22 -14.51
N LYS A 216 -32.23 -21.07 -13.49
CA LYS A 216 -33.49 -21.79 -13.23
C LYS A 216 -34.64 -20.90 -12.80
N GLN A 217 -34.36 -19.72 -12.22
CA GLN A 217 -35.38 -18.73 -11.85
C GLN A 217 -35.83 -17.86 -13.04
N ASP A 218 -35.08 -17.84 -14.13
CA ASP A 218 -35.45 -17.07 -15.32
C ASP A 218 -36.61 -17.77 -16.07
N PRO A 219 -37.77 -17.11 -16.25
CA PRO A 219 -38.92 -17.66 -17.01
C PRO A 219 -38.57 -18.17 -18.41
N LYS A 220 -37.54 -17.60 -19.05
CA LYS A 220 -37.07 -18.04 -20.37
C LYS A 220 -36.44 -19.44 -20.35
N ASN A 221 -36.05 -19.92 -19.17
CA ASN A 221 -35.44 -21.21 -18.97
C ASN A 221 -36.39 -22.24 -18.34
N ALA A 222 -37.59 -21.85 -17.92
CA ALA A 222 -38.54 -22.69 -17.16
C ALA A 222 -38.89 -24.03 -17.82
N LYS A 223 -38.73 -24.16 -19.16
CA LYS A 223 -39.02 -25.37 -19.90
C LYS A 223 -37.75 -26.13 -20.36
N LYS A 224 -36.55 -25.65 -19.99
CA LYS A 224 -35.30 -26.25 -20.40
C LYS A 224 -34.88 -27.35 -19.42
N PRO A 225 -34.42 -28.52 -19.89
CA PRO A 225 -33.80 -29.54 -19.03
C PRO A 225 -32.56 -29.00 -18.32
N ASP A 226 -32.27 -29.48 -17.12
CA ASP A 226 -31.13 -29.09 -16.29
C ASP A 226 -29.80 -29.19 -17.05
N ALA A 227 -29.57 -30.25 -17.80
CA ALA A 227 -28.38 -30.43 -18.63
C ALA A 227 -28.17 -29.33 -19.70
N ILE A 228 -29.26 -28.69 -20.18
CA ILE A 228 -29.17 -27.56 -21.11
C ILE A 228 -28.84 -26.28 -20.37
N ILE A 229 -29.41 -26.10 -19.16
CA ILE A 229 -29.10 -24.95 -18.28
C ILE A 229 -27.62 -25.00 -17.92
N GLU A 230 -27.09 -26.15 -17.50
CA GLU A 230 -25.66 -26.32 -17.19
C GLU A 230 -24.76 -25.96 -18.37
N LYS A 231 -25.08 -26.44 -19.58
CA LYS A 231 -24.31 -26.08 -20.79
C LYS A 231 -24.33 -24.57 -21.08
N ILE A 232 -25.47 -23.91 -20.87
CA ILE A 232 -25.58 -22.46 -21.03
C ILE A 232 -24.69 -21.75 -19.99
N VAL A 233 -24.72 -22.20 -18.75
CA VAL A 233 -23.92 -21.62 -17.66
C VAL A 233 -22.44 -21.81 -17.92
N VAL A 234 -22.00 -23.02 -18.26
CA VAL A 234 -20.59 -23.30 -18.59
C VAL A 234 -20.11 -22.42 -19.77
N GLY A 235 -20.92 -22.30 -20.85
CA GLY A 235 -20.62 -21.39 -21.96
C GLY A 235 -20.59 -19.90 -21.55
N GLY A 236 -21.25 -19.54 -20.46
CA GLY A 236 -21.30 -18.19 -19.92
C GLY A 236 -20.14 -17.81 -18.97
N LEU A 237 -19.36 -18.80 -18.49
CA LEU A 237 -18.25 -18.56 -17.56
C LEU A 237 -17.17 -17.66 -18.14
N GLY A 238 -16.94 -17.68 -19.44
CA GLY A 238 -15.99 -16.78 -20.09
C GLY A 238 -16.30 -15.29 -19.88
N LYS A 239 -17.56 -14.92 -19.62
CA LYS A 239 -17.90 -13.53 -19.24
C LYS A 239 -17.44 -13.21 -17.81
N TRP A 240 -17.60 -14.15 -16.91
CA TRP A 240 -17.16 -14.00 -15.52
C TRP A 240 -15.64 -13.91 -15.44
N PHE A 241 -14.89 -14.74 -16.16
CA PHE A 241 -13.44 -14.63 -16.22
C PHE A 241 -12.98 -13.24 -16.73
N LYS A 242 -13.70 -12.65 -17.70
CA LYS A 242 -13.43 -11.27 -18.14
C LYS A 242 -13.69 -10.20 -17.08
N GLU A 243 -14.43 -10.51 -16.03
CA GLU A 243 -14.71 -9.59 -14.91
C GLU A 243 -13.70 -9.72 -13.79
N ILE A 244 -13.09 -10.92 -13.60
CA ILE A 244 -12.23 -11.20 -12.45
C ILE A 244 -10.76 -11.49 -12.78
N CYS A 245 -10.45 -11.88 -14.04
CA CYS A 245 -9.10 -12.27 -14.47
C CYS A 245 -8.47 -11.17 -15.31
N LEU A 246 -7.31 -10.65 -14.88
CA LEU A 246 -6.61 -9.54 -15.52
C LEU A 246 -6.43 -9.72 -17.02
N LEU A 247 -5.89 -10.88 -17.44
CA LEU A 247 -5.53 -11.12 -18.84
C LEU A 247 -6.74 -11.23 -19.76
N GLN A 248 -7.89 -11.70 -19.24
CA GLN A 248 -9.13 -11.83 -19.98
C GLN A 248 -9.95 -10.53 -20.02
N MET A 249 -9.67 -9.56 -19.11
CA MET A 249 -10.38 -8.28 -19.09
C MET A 249 -10.20 -7.50 -20.39
N PRO A 250 -11.25 -6.76 -20.84
CA PRO A 250 -11.07 -5.73 -21.87
C PRO A 250 -10.04 -4.69 -21.41
N PHE A 251 -9.15 -4.28 -22.29
CA PHE A 251 -8.11 -3.31 -21.94
C PHE A 251 -8.71 -1.91 -21.79
N VAL A 252 -8.40 -1.22 -20.70
CA VAL A 252 -9.02 0.08 -20.35
C VAL A 252 -8.76 1.21 -21.36
N LYS A 253 -7.70 1.10 -22.18
CA LYS A 253 -7.40 2.09 -23.22
C LYS A 253 -7.97 1.71 -24.60
N ASP A 254 -8.29 0.42 -24.80
CA ASP A 254 -8.94 -0.11 -26.02
C ASP A 254 -9.76 -1.35 -25.66
N ASP A 255 -11.06 -1.18 -25.47
CA ASP A 255 -12.00 -2.23 -25.04
C ASP A 255 -12.25 -3.34 -26.11
N LYS A 256 -11.73 -3.17 -27.33
CA LYS A 256 -11.81 -4.16 -28.39
C LYS A 256 -10.82 -5.30 -28.24
N VAL A 257 -9.78 -5.11 -27.46
CA VAL A 257 -8.75 -6.10 -27.17
C VAL A 257 -8.73 -6.46 -25.69
N SER A 258 -8.33 -7.70 -25.36
CA SER A 258 -8.04 -8.06 -23.97
C SER A 258 -6.65 -7.57 -23.56
N VAL A 259 -6.39 -7.52 -22.23
CA VAL A 259 -5.05 -7.24 -21.70
C VAL A 259 -4.02 -8.23 -22.29
N GLU A 260 -4.35 -9.52 -22.37
CA GLU A 260 -3.50 -10.54 -22.99
C GLU A 260 -3.16 -10.20 -24.44
N GLN A 261 -4.15 -9.79 -25.23
CA GLN A 261 -3.93 -9.39 -26.62
C GLN A 261 -3.07 -8.15 -26.76
N HIS A 262 -3.23 -7.17 -25.84
CA HIS A 262 -2.37 -5.99 -25.78
C HIS A 262 -0.92 -6.38 -25.45
N VAL A 263 -0.69 -7.22 -24.44
CA VAL A 263 0.64 -7.74 -24.10
C VAL A 263 1.28 -8.46 -25.28
N ALA A 264 0.53 -9.33 -25.95
CA ALA A 264 1.02 -10.07 -27.13
C ALA A 264 1.36 -9.15 -28.31
N ALA A 265 0.59 -8.08 -28.52
CA ALA A 265 0.88 -7.10 -29.56
C ALA A 265 2.21 -6.38 -29.31
N VAL A 266 2.43 -5.90 -28.07
CA VAL A 266 3.68 -5.25 -27.67
C VAL A 266 4.87 -6.22 -27.74
N ALA A 267 4.69 -7.47 -27.29
CA ALA A 267 5.73 -8.51 -27.41
C ALA A 267 6.17 -8.71 -28.87
N LYS A 268 5.20 -8.71 -29.81
CA LYS A 268 5.48 -8.81 -31.24
C LYS A 268 6.24 -7.58 -31.77
N GLU A 269 5.90 -6.38 -31.35
CA GLU A 269 6.60 -5.15 -31.72
C GLU A 269 8.04 -5.14 -31.21
N LEU A 270 8.27 -5.64 -29.97
CA LEU A 270 9.59 -5.77 -29.38
C LEU A 270 10.42 -6.92 -29.97
N GLY A 271 9.80 -7.84 -30.73
CA GLY A 271 10.46 -9.00 -31.31
C GLY A 271 10.94 -10.03 -30.28
N THR A 272 10.44 -9.98 -29.05
CA THR A 272 10.76 -10.90 -27.97
C THR A 272 9.52 -11.22 -27.13
N PRO A 273 9.41 -12.44 -26.57
CA PRO A 273 8.30 -12.79 -25.69
C PRO A 273 8.24 -11.86 -24.47
N VAL A 274 7.03 -11.45 -24.11
CA VAL A 274 6.73 -10.74 -22.87
C VAL A 274 5.49 -11.35 -22.27
N THR A 275 5.55 -11.72 -21.00
CA THR A 275 4.41 -12.21 -20.23
C THR A 275 4.28 -11.47 -18.91
N VAL A 276 3.06 -11.29 -18.45
CA VAL A 276 2.78 -10.81 -17.09
C VAL A 276 2.88 -12.02 -16.18
N LYS A 277 3.91 -12.07 -15.34
CA LYS A 277 4.14 -13.18 -14.40
C LYS A 277 3.28 -13.06 -13.15
N GLY A 278 3.03 -11.82 -12.72
CA GLY A 278 2.23 -11.54 -11.54
C GLY A 278 2.11 -10.05 -11.26
N TYR A 279 1.36 -9.73 -10.23
CA TYR A 279 1.25 -8.37 -9.73
C TYR A 279 0.92 -8.35 -8.25
N VAL A 280 1.22 -7.24 -7.61
CA VAL A 280 0.77 -6.91 -6.26
C VAL A 280 0.07 -5.56 -6.30
N ARG A 281 -1.09 -5.46 -5.66
CA ARG A 281 -1.85 -4.23 -5.50
C ARG A 281 -2.14 -3.98 -4.03
N PHE A 282 -1.78 -2.80 -3.54
CA PHE A 282 -2.18 -2.32 -2.23
C PHE A 282 -3.03 -1.06 -2.37
N GLU A 283 -4.14 -1.03 -1.65
CA GLU A 283 -4.91 0.19 -1.42
C GLU A 283 -4.74 0.61 0.03
N LYS A 284 -4.41 1.89 0.26
CA LYS A 284 -4.18 2.38 1.61
C LYS A 284 -5.42 2.19 2.49
N GLY A 285 -5.23 1.62 3.66
CA GLY A 285 -6.32 1.42 4.62
C GLY A 285 -7.34 0.36 4.23
N GLU A 286 -7.10 -0.45 3.19
CA GLU A 286 -7.99 -1.51 2.76
C GLU A 286 -8.30 -2.47 3.91
N GLY A 287 -9.61 -2.69 4.19
CA GLY A 287 -10.06 -3.56 5.29
C GLY A 287 -9.86 -3.00 6.70
N ILE A 288 -9.37 -1.75 6.86
CA ILE A 288 -9.35 -1.06 8.14
C ILE A 288 -10.66 -0.29 8.30
N GLU A 289 -11.43 -0.60 9.35
CA GLU A 289 -12.63 0.17 9.68
C GLU A 289 -12.22 1.59 10.07
N LYS A 290 -12.65 2.57 9.26
CA LYS A 290 -12.46 3.98 9.58
C LYS A 290 -13.38 4.35 10.73
N ARG A 291 -12.85 5.07 11.71
CA ARG A 291 -13.66 5.71 12.74
C ARG A 291 -14.63 6.67 12.01
N GLN A 292 -15.92 6.44 12.16
CA GLN A 292 -16.92 7.42 11.75
C GLN A 292 -16.87 8.55 12.79
N ASP A 293 -16.16 9.61 12.48
CA ASP A 293 -16.21 10.83 13.27
C ASP A 293 -17.57 11.49 13.00
N ASP A 294 -18.52 11.22 13.89
CA ASP A 294 -19.79 11.96 13.93
C ASP A 294 -19.52 13.34 14.54
N LEU A 295 -19.10 14.26 13.67
CA LEU A 295 -18.82 15.65 14.05
C LEU A 295 -19.99 16.29 14.80
N ALA A 296 -21.22 15.92 14.44
CA ALA A 296 -22.44 16.40 15.11
C ALA A 296 -22.54 15.88 16.55
N ALA A 297 -22.18 14.60 16.77
CA ALA A 297 -22.16 14.02 18.11
C ALA A 297 -20.98 14.57 18.97
N GLU A 298 -19.82 14.85 18.37
CA GLU A 298 -18.70 15.50 19.08
C GLU A 298 -19.02 16.94 19.47
N VAL A 299 -19.58 17.74 18.55
CA VAL A 299 -20.02 19.10 18.83
C VAL A 299 -21.12 19.11 19.90
N ALA A 300 -22.08 18.16 19.83
CA ALA A 300 -23.13 18.05 20.84
C ALA A 300 -22.58 17.68 22.23
N LYS A 301 -21.47 16.92 22.32
CA LYS A 301 -20.78 16.65 23.59
C LYS A 301 -20.02 17.87 24.13
N MET A 302 -19.40 18.66 23.25
CA MET A 302 -18.71 19.89 23.65
C MET A 302 -19.63 21.00 24.12
N VAL A 303 -20.87 21.04 23.60
CA VAL A 303 -21.89 22.05 23.99
C VAL A 303 -22.60 21.66 25.31
N LYS A 304 -22.55 20.40 25.70
CA LYS A 304 -23.20 19.89 26.93
C LYS A 304 -22.26 19.76 28.15
N GLY A 305 -20.96 20.01 27.99
CA GLY A 305 -19.96 20.05 29.07
C GLY A 305 -19.51 21.45 29.36
#